data_7db02f9359a442136a2496c08de0cac8
#
_entry.id   7db02f9359a442136a2496c08de0cac8
#
_cell.length_a   1.000
_cell.length_b   1.000
_cell.length_c   1.000
_cell.angle_alpha   90.00
_cell.angle_beta   90.00
_cell.angle_gamma   90.00
#
_symmetry.space_group_name_H-M   'P 1'
#
loop_
_entity.id
_entity.type
_entity.pdbx_description
1 polymer ?
#
loop_
_entity_poly.entity_id
_entity_poly.type
_entity_poly.pdbx_seq_one_letter_code
_entity_poly.pdbx_strand_id
1 'polypeptide(L)'
;MFQFINYAFAPKEKDGYYKAIGSARDGNSALSISTKEKNGFARKMFSQPPSRNDAFIWQIRNFLAQDQFAEASSLIVTLRDDPAFPSRLMNDLHEVQAYSFYKQNMWDSAAYHLVEALSNAGTQQERARWEYLAGQLYEMSGNFKEARKNYDRSITRTTDLVMEIYARLATIRTNKDEGDADIQKNVAELVKMARRDKYADYQDIIYYMAAQMELEGNKEAEAMQLLLLSTQAPNNNPGQKNKAF
;
A
#
# COMPACT_ATOMS: atom_id res chain seq x y z
N MET A 1 6.71 4.33 26.90
CA MET A 1 6.40 2.89 27.09
C MET A 1 7.31 1.99 26.23
N PHE A 2 7.35 2.12 24.90
CA PHE A 2 8.19 1.25 24.03
C PHE A 2 9.68 1.35 24.30
N GLN A 3 10.21 2.55 24.55
CA GLN A 3 11.62 2.74 24.95
C GLN A 3 11.96 2.00 26.24
N PHE A 4 11.05 2.02 27.24
CA PHE A 4 11.23 1.28 28.48
C PHE A 4 11.27 -0.25 28.22
N ILE A 5 10.37 -0.78 27.38
CA ILE A 5 10.38 -2.19 27.02
C ILE A 5 11.71 -2.54 26.33
N ASN A 6 12.16 -1.72 25.39
CA ASN A 6 13.44 -1.92 24.70
C ASN A 6 14.62 -1.92 25.68
N TYR A 7 14.61 -1.01 26.65
CA TYR A 7 15.65 -0.95 27.67
C TYR A 7 15.57 -2.15 28.63
N ALA A 8 14.39 -2.46 29.18
CA ALA A 8 14.20 -3.53 30.16
C ALA A 8 14.54 -4.93 29.60
N PHE A 9 14.30 -5.15 28.31
CA PHE A 9 14.57 -6.41 27.63
C PHE A 9 15.86 -6.38 26.79
N ALA A 10 16.70 -5.34 26.95
CA ALA A 10 18.02 -5.31 26.31
C ALA A 10 18.81 -6.56 26.72
N PRO A 11 19.53 -7.19 25.77
CA PRO A 11 20.46 -8.25 26.11
C PRO A 11 21.43 -7.75 27.18
N LYS A 12 21.55 -8.49 28.28
CA LYS A 12 22.54 -8.14 29.31
C LYS A 12 23.93 -8.22 28.66
N GLU A 13 24.76 -7.21 28.91
CA GLU A 13 26.15 -7.23 28.53
C GLU A 13 26.80 -8.47 29.16
N LYS A 14 27.35 -9.33 28.32
CA LYS A 14 28.16 -10.46 28.79
C LYS A 14 29.60 -10.00 28.85
N ASP A 15 30.37 -10.57 29.77
CA ASP A 15 31.82 -10.29 29.96
C ASP A 15 32.67 -10.41 28.68
N GLY A 16 32.12 -10.93 27.60
CA GLY A 16 32.71 -11.03 26.27
C GLY A 16 32.42 -9.87 25.30
N TYR A 17 31.56 -8.91 25.66
CA TYR A 17 31.15 -7.83 24.75
C TYR A 17 32.36 -7.05 24.20
N TYR A 18 33.24 -6.61 25.07
CA TYR A 18 34.47 -5.89 24.70
C TYR A 18 35.50 -6.73 23.95
N LYS A 19 35.46 -8.06 24.06
CA LYS A 19 36.30 -8.96 23.28
C LYS A 19 35.81 -9.17 21.85
N ALA A 20 34.49 -8.99 21.62
CA ALA A 20 33.89 -9.15 20.31
C ALA A 20 34.15 -7.93 19.38
N ILE A 21 34.30 -6.73 19.94
CA ILE A 21 34.54 -5.49 19.17
C ILE A 21 35.88 -5.52 18.40
N GLY A 22 36.84 -6.37 18.79
CA GLY A 22 38.15 -6.53 18.13
C GLY A 22 38.23 -7.71 17.17
N SER A 23 37.19 -8.52 17.00
CA SER A 23 37.19 -9.73 16.19
C SER A 23 36.61 -9.48 14.82
N ALA A 24 37.39 -9.68 13.74
CA ALA A 24 36.93 -9.61 12.35
C ALA A 24 35.84 -10.64 12.02
N ARG A 25 35.59 -11.62 12.88
CA ARG A 25 34.54 -12.63 12.72
C ARG A 25 33.18 -12.25 13.30
N ASP A 26 33.14 -11.30 14.23
CA ASP A 26 31.93 -10.92 14.98
C ASP A 26 31.48 -9.48 14.74
N GLY A 27 32.06 -8.80 13.75
CA GLY A 27 31.81 -7.37 13.48
C GLY A 27 30.34 -6.96 13.33
N ASN A 28 29.52 -7.86 12.80
CA ASN A 28 28.09 -7.59 12.67
C ASN A 28 27.28 -7.87 13.94
N SER A 29 27.75 -8.75 14.83
CA SER A 29 27.02 -9.09 16.06
C SER A 29 27.12 -7.99 17.12
N ALA A 30 28.16 -7.17 17.09
CA ALA A 30 28.35 -6.05 18.00
C ALA A 30 27.37 -4.88 17.75
N LEU A 31 26.84 -4.78 16.54
CA LEU A 31 25.88 -3.73 16.14
C LEU A 31 24.42 -4.19 16.25
N SER A 32 24.16 -5.44 16.62
CA SER A 32 22.81 -5.98 16.73
C SER A 32 22.10 -5.39 17.94
N ILE A 33 20.96 -4.72 17.68
CA ILE A 33 20.08 -4.21 18.74
C ILE A 33 18.89 -5.15 19.00
N SER A 34 18.60 -6.04 18.08
CA SER A 34 17.51 -7.01 18.18
C SER A 34 17.86 -8.19 19.05
N THR A 35 16.85 -8.78 19.67
CA THR A 35 17.00 -10.04 20.41
C THR A 35 16.85 -11.21 19.45
N LYS A 36 17.90 -12.04 19.31
CA LYS A 36 17.86 -13.23 18.47
C LYS A 36 16.77 -14.19 18.92
N GLU A 37 15.82 -14.48 18.05
CA GLU A 37 14.76 -15.44 18.31
C GLU A 37 15.25 -16.87 18.02
N LYS A 38 14.96 -17.79 18.94
CA LYS A 38 15.37 -19.19 18.78
C LYS A 38 14.36 -19.92 17.93
N ASN A 39 14.77 -20.36 16.75
CA ASN A 39 13.96 -21.13 15.80
C ASN A 39 13.94 -22.63 16.18
N GLY A 40 13.05 -23.04 17.08
CA GLY A 40 12.80 -24.45 17.39
C GLY A 40 11.32 -24.77 17.31
N PHE A 41 10.93 -25.85 16.62
CA PHE A 41 9.51 -26.22 16.45
C PHE A 41 8.77 -26.36 17.80
N ALA A 42 9.38 -27.03 18.77
CA ALA A 42 8.81 -27.21 20.10
C ALA A 42 8.69 -25.86 20.87
N ARG A 43 9.60 -24.90 20.66
CA ARG A 43 9.55 -23.60 21.32
C ARG A 43 8.57 -22.64 20.68
N LYS A 44 8.32 -22.74 19.36
CA LYS A 44 7.25 -21.98 18.70
C LYS A 44 5.87 -22.30 19.26
N MET A 45 5.66 -23.54 19.73
CA MET A 45 4.39 -23.95 20.33
C MET A 45 4.24 -23.53 21.81
N PHE A 46 5.33 -23.36 22.55
CA PHE A 46 5.28 -23.20 24.01
C PHE A 46 5.89 -21.90 24.55
N SER A 47 6.45 -21.05 23.71
CA SER A 47 7.03 -19.77 24.15
C SER A 47 6.66 -18.63 23.22
N GLN A 48 6.22 -17.51 23.79
CA GLN A 48 6.03 -16.27 23.06
C GLN A 48 7.38 -15.68 22.65
N PRO A 49 7.47 -15.04 21.45
CA PRO A 49 8.68 -14.35 21.03
C PRO A 49 8.97 -13.16 21.97
N PRO A 50 10.24 -12.73 22.06
CA PRO A 50 10.62 -11.59 22.86
C PRO A 50 9.90 -10.31 22.42
N SER A 51 9.20 -9.65 23.34
CA SER A 51 8.44 -8.40 23.06
C SER A 51 9.32 -7.22 22.62
N ARG A 52 10.64 -7.31 22.82
CA ARG A 52 11.59 -6.27 22.44
C ARG A 52 11.57 -5.96 20.95
N ASN A 53 11.60 -6.99 20.10
CA ASN A 53 11.62 -6.80 18.65
C ASN A 53 10.31 -6.15 18.15
N ASP A 54 9.19 -6.59 18.69
CA ASP A 54 7.88 -5.99 18.40
C ASP A 54 7.81 -4.54 18.89
N ALA A 55 8.41 -4.24 20.05
CA ALA A 55 8.46 -2.89 20.58
C ALA A 55 9.23 -1.90 19.69
N PHE A 56 10.23 -2.33 18.95
CA PHE A 56 10.90 -1.48 17.95
C PHE A 56 9.95 -1.06 16.83
N ILE A 57 9.15 -1.97 16.30
CA ILE A 57 8.15 -1.64 15.27
C ILE A 57 7.15 -0.59 15.81
N TRP A 58 6.65 -0.78 17.04
CA TRP A 58 5.76 0.19 17.67
C TRP A 58 6.43 1.53 17.98
N GLN A 59 7.73 1.52 18.28
CA GLN A 59 8.51 2.75 18.47
C GLN A 59 8.63 3.54 17.16
N ILE A 60 8.87 2.85 16.02
CA ILE A 60 8.87 3.48 14.70
C ILE A 60 7.50 4.10 14.40
N ARG A 61 6.40 3.35 14.63
CA ARG A 61 5.04 3.90 14.45
C ARG A 61 4.80 5.15 15.29
N ASN A 62 5.32 5.17 16.52
CA ASN A 62 5.22 6.34 17.41
C ASN A 62 6.03 7.53 16.89
N PHE A 63 7.25 7.32 16.39
CA PHE A 63 8.04 8.38 15.75
C PHE A 63 7.33 8.97 14.53
N LEU A 64 6.79 8.11 13.66
CA LEU A 64 6.04 8.55 12.47
C LEU A 64 4.75 9.31 12.82
N ALA A 65 4.07 8.92 13.90
CA ALA A 65 2.88 9.64 14.38
C ALA A 65 3.21 11.03 14.94
N GLN A 66 4.46 11.26 15.36
CA GLN A 66 4.97 12.54 15.82
C GLN A 66 5.75 13.30 14.75
N ASP A 67 5.72 12.83 13.49
CA ASP A 67 6.49 13.38 12.37
C ASP A 67 8.02 13.44 12.60
N GLN A 68 8.53 12.57 13.50
CA GLN A 68 9.96 12.41 13.80
C GLN A 68 10.58 11.45 12.77
N PHE A 69 10.72 11.93 11.52
CA PHE A 69 11.14 11.09 10.38
C PHE A 69 12.61 10.66 10.46
N ALA A 70 13.49 11.49 11.05
CA ALA A 70 14.90 11.16 11.18
C ALA A 70 15.10 9.99 12.14
N GLU A 71 14.45 10.01 13.29
CA GLU A 71 14.48 8.95 14.30
C GLU A 71 13.86 7.66 13.78
N ALA A 72 12.70 7.77 13.10
CA ALA A 72 12.05 6.64 12.46
C ALA A 72 12.96 6.00 11.41
N SER A 73 13.54 6.79 10.50
CA SER A 73 14.42 6.30 9.43
C SER A 73 15.69 5.68 9.97
N SER A 74 16.31 6.28 10.99
CA SER A 74 17.50 5.73 11.65
C SER A 74 17.22 4.35 12.25
N LEU A 75 16.10 4.20 12.97
CA LEU A 75 15.72 2.93 13.57
C LEU A 75 15.35 1.87 12.50
N ILE A 76 14.65 2.26 11.44
CA ILE A 76 14.31 1.38 10.30
C ILE A 76 15.59 0.83 9.66
N VAL A 77 16.57 1.69 9.32
CA VAL A 77 17.83 1.26 8.72
C VAL A 77 18.58 0.33 9.65
N THR A 78 18.66 0.67 10.94
CA THR A 78 19.32 -0.17 11.95
C THR A 78 18.69 -1.56 12.03
N LEU A 79 17.36 -1.67 12.04
CA LEU A 79 16.67 -2.96 12.11
C LEU A 79 16.79 -3.76 10.82
N ARG A 80 16.71 -3.10 9.66
CA ARG A 80 16.86 -3.76 8.35
C ARG A 80 18.23 -4.44 8.21
N ASP A 81 19.26 -3.78 8.69
CA ASP A 81 20.65 -4.24 8.57
C ASP A 81 21.08 -5.12 9.76
N ASP A 82 20.22 -5.32 10.74
CA ASP A 82 20.48 -6.13 11.93
C ASP A 82 20.31 -7.64 11.64
N PRO A 83 21.39 -8.44 11.69
CA PRO A 83 21.33 -9.87 11.41
C PRO A 83 20.51 -10.68 12.44
N ALA A 84 20.20 -10.10 13.60
CA ALA A 84 19.34 -10.72 14.61
C ALA A 84 17.89 -10.32 14.51
N PHE A 85 17.54 -9.39 13.59
CA PHE A 85 16.16 -8.99 13.38
C PHE A 85 15.31 -10.17 12.85
N PRO A 86 14.17 -10.48 13.48
CA PRO A 86 13.42 -11.69 13.14
C PRO A 86 12.68 -11.56 11.82
N SER A 87 12.79 -12.56 10.96
CA SER A 87 12.12 -12.61 9.66
C SER A 87 10.60 -12.49 9.74
N ARG A 88 9.98 -12.89 10.87
CA ARG A 88 8.53 -12.73 11.09
C ARG A 88 8.08 -11.27 11.12
N LEU A 89 8.97 -10.32 11.47
CA LEU A 89 8.68 -8.89 11.53
C LEU A 89 9.13 -8.11 10.28
N MET A 90 9.65 -8.78 9.26
CA MET A 90 10.07 -8.11 8.03
C MET A 90 8.90 -7.42 7.33
N ASN A 91 7.73 -8.06 7.30
CA ASN A 91 6.55 -7.45 6.71
C ASN A 91 6.04 -6.25 7.52
N ASP A 92 6.12 -6.31 8.86
CA ASP A 92 5.83 -5.15 9.71
C ASP A 92 6.84 -4.02 9.48
N LEU A 93 8.09 -4.34 9.26
CA LEU A 93 9.12 -3.36 8.90
C LEU A 93 8.80 -2.70 7.55
N HIS A 94 8.40 -3.49 6.55
CA HIS A 94 7.96 -2.95 5.25
C HIS A 94 6.72 -2.06 5.39
N GLU A 95 5.75 -2.44 6.22
CA GLU A 95 4.55 -1.63 6.47
C GLU A 95 4.90 -0.25 7.05
N VAL A 96 5.77 -0.19 8.06
CA VAL A 96 6.18 1.10 8.63
C VAL A 96 7.06 1.91 7.68
N GLN A 97 7.86 1.26 6.83
CA GLN A 97 8.61 1.91 5.75
C GLN A 97 7.67 2.52 4.70
N ALA A 98 6.64 1.78 4.28
CA ALA A 98 5.63 2.28 3.35
C ALA A 98 4.98 3.55 3.88
N TYR A 99 4.59 3.55 5.15
CA TYR A 99 3.99 4.72 5.79
C TYR A 99 4.99 5.88 5.93
N SER A 100 6.25 5.60 6.27
CA SER A 100 7.31 6.60 6.34
C SER A 100 7.53 7.30 5.00
N PHE A 101 7.63 6.54 3.91
CA PHE A 101 7.80 7.09 2.55
C PHE A 101 6.55 7.83 2.08
N TYR A 102 5.35 7.35 2.41
CA TYR A 102 4.09 8.03 2.12
C TYR A 102 4.06 9.44 2.75
N LYS A 103 4.41 9.56 4.03
CA LYS A 103 4.46 10.84 4.75
C LYS A 103 5.47 11.83 4.15
N GLN A 104 6.47 11.33 3.47
CA GLN A 104 7.52 12.11 2.80
C GLN A 104 7.25 12.34 1.31
N ASN A 105 6.07 11.97 0.81
CA ASN A 105 5.67 12.06 -0.60
C ASN A 105 6.58 11.25 -1.57
N MET A 106 7.25 10.22 -1.07
CA MET A 106 8.08 9.31 -1.86
C MET A 106 7.22 8.13 -2.36
N TRP A 107 6.34 8.42 -3.31
CA TRP A 107 5.24 7.55 -3.70
C TRP A 107 5.66 6.17 -4.21
N ASP A 108 6.69 6.10 -5.08
CA ASP A 108 7.19 4.83 -5.63
C ASP A 108 7.75 3.91 -4.53
N SER A 109 8.57 4.47 -3.64
CA SER A 109 9.12 3.74 -2.48
C SER A 109 8.01 3.30 -1.53
N ALA A 110 7.02 4.16 -1.27
CA ALA A 110 5.87 3.82 -0.44
C ALA A 110 5.08 2.65 -1.04
N ALA A 111 4.82 2.69 -2.34
CA ALA A 111 4.13 1.61 -3.07
C ALA A 111 4.91 0.30 -3.01
N TYR A 112 6.21 0.34 -3.27
CA TYR A 112 7.08 -0.84 -3.22
C TYR A 112 7.00 -1.52 -1.84
N HIS A 113 7.21 -0.77 -0.77
CA HIS A 113 7.18 -1.33 0.57
C HIS A 113 5.77 -1.78 1.00
N LEU A 114 4.71 -1.12 0.53
CA LEU A 114 3.34 -1.58 0.77
C LEU A 114 3.08 -2.94 0.09
N VAL A 115 3.61 -3.15 -1.12
CA VAL A 115 3.50 -4.44 -1.82
C VAL A 115 4.26 -5.54 -1.08
N GLU A 116 5.45 -5.25 -0.56
CA GLU A 116 6.21 -6.20 0.27
C GLU A 116 5.48 -6.55 1.58
N ALA A 117 4.70 -5.63 2.12
CA ALA A 117 3.92 -5.81 3.34
C ALA A 117 2.57 -6.54 3.15
N LEU A 118 2.17 -6.89 1.92
CA LEU A 118 0.84 -7.44 1.62
C LEU A 118 0.47 -8.72 2.38
N SER A 119 1.45 -9.45 2.91
CA SER A 119 1.18 -10.64 3.74
C SER A 119 0.66 -10.29 5.14
N ASN A 120 0.77 -9.04 5.59
CA ASN A 120 0.18 -8.56 6.84
C ASN A 120 -1.34 -8.33 6.74
N ALA A 121 -1.88 -8.26 5.53
CA ALA A 121 -3.32 -8.13 5.34
C ALA A 121 -4.04 -9.38 5.86
N GLY A 122 -4.91 -9.20 6.85
CA GLY A 122 -5.59 -10.28 7.56
C GLY A 122 -6.68 -10.97 6.74
N THR A 123 -7.20 -10.30 5.71
CA THR A 123 -8.28 -10.81 4.84
C THR A 123 -7.99 -10.53 3.38
N GLN A 124 -8.64 -11.29 2.47
CA GLN A 124 -8.52 -11.02 1.02
C GLN A 124 -9.04 -9.64 0.65
N GLN A 125 -10.08 -9.16 1.32
CA GLN A 125 -10.63 -7.82 1.08
C GLN A 125 -9.67 -6.72 1.55
N GLU A 126 -9.01 -6.91 2.69
CA GLU A 126 -7.97 -5.98 3.16
C GLU A 126 -6.78 -5.97 2.21
N ARG A 127 -6.34 -7.14 1.75
CA ARG A 127 -5.29 -7.25 0.76
C ARG A 127 -5.65 -6.54 -0.55
N ALA A 128 -6.90 -6.67 -1.01
CA ALA A 128 -7.39 -5.94 -2.18
C ALA A 128 -7.31 -4.42 -1.99
N ARG A 129 -7.62 -3.91 -0.78
CA ARG A 129 -7.49 -2.48 -0.44
C ARG A 129 -6.05 -2.00 -0.47
N TRP A 130 -5.12 -2.80 0.06
CA TRP A 130 -3.70 -2.47 0.03
C TRP A 130 -3.13 -2.50 -1.40
N GLU A 131 -3.55 -3.47 -2.22
CA GLU A 131 -3.18 -3.51 -3.65
C GLU A 131 -3.75 -2.29 -4.41
N TYR A 132 -4.99 -1.90 -4.13
CA TYR A 132 -5.57 -0.69 -4.70
C TYR A 132 -4.78 0.56 -4.30
N LEU A 133 -4.45 0.71 -3.01
CA LEU A 133 -3.63 1.81 -2.52
C LEU A 133 -2.22 1.81 -3.15
N ALA A 134 -1.58 0.65 -3.28
CA ALA A 134 -0.29 0.53 -3.97
C ALA A 134 -0.41 0.98 -5.43
N GLY A 135 -1.50 0.62 -6.11
CA GLY A 135 -1.80 1.11 -7.45
C GLY A 135 -1.88 2.63 -7.52
N GLN A 136 -2.58 3.27 -6.58
CA GLN A 136 -2.67 4.73 -6.50
C GLN A 136 -1.29 5.39 -6.26
N LEU A 137 -0.49 4.83 -5.37
CA LEU A 137 0.85 5.36 -5.09
C LEU A 137 1.78 5.24 -6.30
N TYR A 138 1.76 4.10 -7.01
CA TYR A 138 2.50 3.94 -8.26
C TYR A 138 1.99 4.90 -9.35
N GLU A 139 0.69 5.14 -9.44
CA GLU A 139 0.13 6.13 -10.37
C GLU A 139 0.63 7.55 -10.05
N MET A 140 0.64 7.94 -8.76
CA MET A 140 1.18 9.24 -8.31
C MET A 140 2.67 9.41 -8.62
N SER A 141 3.44 8.32 -8.64
CA SER A 141 4.86 8.33 -9.03
C SER A 141 5.09 8.31 -10.54
N GLY A 142 4.03 8.12 -11.34
CA GLY A 142 4.13 7.95 -12.80
C GLY A 142 4.47 6.52 -13.24
N ASN A 143 4.56 5.57 -12.32
CA ASN A 143 4.85 4.17 -12.63
C ASN A 143 3.56 3.42 -13.02
N PHE A 144 3.00 3.80 -14.18
CA PHE A 144 1.70 3.30 -14.64
C PHE A 144 1.67 1.78 -14.84
N LYS A 145 2.80 1.16 -15.19
CA LYS A 145 2.89 -0.29 -15.36
C LYS A 145 2.64 -1.04 -14.05
N GLU A 146 3.32 -0.66 -12.97
CA GLU A 146 3.10 -1.29 -11.67
C GLU A 146 1.76 -0.85 -11.07
N ALA A 147 1.27 0.36 -11.34
CA ALA A 147 -0.05 0.81 -10.96
C ALA A 147 -1.13 -0.13 -11.50
N ARG A 148 -1.16 -0.38 -12.82
CA ARG A 148 -2.11 -1.30 -13.48
C ARG A 148 -2.06 -2.70 -12.86
N LYS A 149 -0.88 -3.25 -12.69
CA LYS A 149 -0.69 -4.60 -12.12
C LYS A 149 -1.30 -4.72 -10.72
N ASN A 150 -1.20 -3.68 -9.89
CA ASN A 150 -1.77 -3.68 -8.55
C ASN A 150 -3.29 -3.44 -8.58
N TYR A 151 -3.81 -2.59 -9.45
CA TYR A 151 -5.24 -2.46 -9.68
C TYR A 151 -5.88 -3.77 -10.15
N ASP A 152 -5.28 -4.47 -11.11
CA ASP A 152 -5.78 -5.76 -11.62
C ASP A 152 -5.83 -6.84 -10.53
N ARG A 153 -4.82 -6.86 -9.64
CA ARG A 153 -4.83 -7.74 -8.47
C ARG A 153 -5.96 -7.39 -7.51
N SER A 154 -6.17 -6.11 -7.24
CA SER A 154 -7.28 -5.64 -6.41
C SER A 154 -8.64 -6.06 -6.99
N ILE A 155 -8.85 -5.88 -8.31
CA ILE A 155 -10.07 -6.29 -9.03
C ILE A 155 -10.35 -7.80 -8.84
N THR A 156 -9.32 -8.64 -8.90
CA THR A 156 -9.48 -10.09 -8.79
C THR A 156 -9.79 -10.56 -7.38
N ARG A 157 -9.46 -9.78 -6.36
CA ARG A 157 -9.60 -10.17 -4.94
C ARG A 157 -10.76 -9.51 -4.22
N THR A 158 -11.15 -8.30 -4.66
CA THR A 158 -12.21 -7.57 -3.98
C THR A 158 -13.57 -8.21 -4.17
N THR A 159 -14.36 -8.21 -3.11
CA THR A 159 -15.80 -8.51 -3.14
C THR A 159 -16.64 -7.24 -3.09
N ASP A 160 -15.99 -6.08 -2.92
CA ASP A 160 -16.63 -4.76 -2.89
C ASP A 160 -16.76 -4.23 -4.32
N LEU A 161 -18.00 -4.11 -4.79
CA LEU A 161 -18.31 -3.70 -6.15
C LEU A 161 -17.87 -2.26 -6.44
N VAL A 162 -17.95 -1.37 -5.45
CA VAL A 162 -17.50 0.03 -5.59
C VAL A 162 -16.00 0.08 -5.81
N MET A 163 -15.24 -0.67 -5.01
CA MET A 163 -13.78 -0.78 -5.18
C MET A 163 -13.42 -1.39 -6.54
N GLU A 164 -14.13 -2.45 -6.97
CA GLU A 164 -13.93 -3.05 -8.30
C GLU A 164 -14.09 -2.01 -9.41
N ILE A 165 -15.16 -1.20 -9.33
CA ILE A 165 -15.42 -0.15 -10.31
C ILE A 165 -14.26 0.86 -10.34
N TYR A 166 -13.89 1.42 -9.19
CA TYR A 166 -12.80 2.40 -9.13
C TYR A 166 -11.46 1.82 -9.57
N ALA A 167 -11.15 0.56 -9.25
CA ALA A 167 -9.93 -0.09 -9.70
C ALA A 167 -9.92 -0.28 -11.24
N ARG A 168 -11.06 -0.66 -11.85
CA ARG A 168 -11.19 -0.75 -13.32
C ARG A 168 -11.04 0.61 -13.99
N LEU A 169 -11.67 1.65 -13.43
CA LEU A 169 -11.54 3.02 -13.93
C LEU A 169 -10.08 3.48 -13.85
N ALA A 170 -9.38 3.19 -12.74
CA ALA A 170 -7.97 3.52 -12.59
C ALA A 170 -7.08 2.74 -13.58
N THR A 171 -7.34 1.44 -13.80
CA THR A 171 -6.63 0.64 -14.81
C THR A 171 -6.76 1.26 -16.20
N ILE A 172 -7.97 1.69 -16.59
CA ILE A 172 -8.24 2.32 -17.88
C ILE A 172 -7.52 3.67 -17.97
N ARG A 173 -7.63 4.53 -16.95
CA ARG A 173 -7.00 5.86 -16.90
C ARG A 173 -5.47 5.80 -17.00
N THR A 174 -4.87 4.77 -16.42
CA THR A 174 -3.40 4.57 -16.45
C THR A 174 -2.89 3.97 -17.76
N ASN A 175 -3.78 3.65 -18.71
CA ASN A 175 -3.42 3.16 -20.05
C ASN A 175 -3.12 4.33 -20.99
N LYS A 176 -2.16 5.19 -20.65
CA LYS A 176 -1.85 6.43 -21.38
C LYS A 176 -0.84 6.26 -22.52
N ASP A 177 -0.37 5.04 -22.78
CA ASP A 177 0.78 4.83 -23.67
C ASP A 177 0.44 4.90 -25.17
N GLU A 178 -0.84 5.02 -25.60
CA GLU A 178 -1.25 4.77 -26.97
C GLU A 178 -2.17 5.84 -27.64
N GLY A 179 -2.16 7.11 -27.23
CA GLY A 179 -2.80 8.21 -27.96
C GLY A 179 -4.34 8.20 -28.02
N ASP A 180 -4.94 9.05 -28.89
CA ASP A 180 -6.39 9.26 -28.99
C ASP A 180 -7.22 8.01 -29.31
N ALA A 181 -6.65 7.05 -30.03
CA ALA A 181 -7.34 5.80 -30.37
C ALA A 181 -7.68 4.98 -29.13
N ASP A 182 -6.87 5.07 -28.07
CA ASP A 182 -7.09 4.35 -26.84
C ASP A 182 -8.10 5.03 -25.91
N ILE A 183 -8.19 6.36 -25.95
CA ILE A 183 -9.26 7.06 -25.23
C ILE A 183 -10.62 6.52 -25.71
N GLN A 184 -10.83 6.40 -27.01
CA GLN A 184 -12.08 5.89 -27.56
C GLN A 184 -12.35 4.43 -27.19
N LYS A 185 -11.33 3.59 -27.23
CA LYS A 185 -11.43 2.20 -26.78
C LYS A 185 -11.80 2.13 -25.30
N ASN A 186 -11.14 2.92 -24.48
CA ASN A 186 -11.37 2.99 -23.03
C ASN A 186 -12.79 3.48 -22.71
N VAL A 187 -13.26 4.54 -23.38
CA VAL A 187 -14.64 5.03 -23.25
C VAL A 187 -15.63 3.95 -23.66
N ALA A 188 -15.40 3.25 -24.79
CA ALA A 188 -16.27 2.17 -25.24
C ALA A 188 -16.32 1.01 -24.22
N GLU A 189 -15.21 0.68 -23.57
CA GLU A 189 -15.16 -0.32 -22.48
C GLU A 189 -15.99 0.12 -21.27
N LEU A 190 -15.90 1.40 -20.87
CA LEU A 190 -16.69 1.95 -19.78
C LEU A 190 -18.18 1.94 -20.07
N VAL A 191 -18.57 2.38 -21.27
CA VAL A 191 -19.97 2.35 -21.71
C VAL A 191 -20.51 0.92 -21.74
N LYS A 192 -19.71 -0.03 -22.23
CA LYS A 192 -20.06 -1.47 -22.20
C LYS A 192 -20.19 -1.98 -20.78
N MET A 193 -19.33 -1.54 -19.86
CA MET A 193 -19.39 -1.88 -18.44
C MET A 193 -20.69 -1.34 -17.79
N ALA A 194 -21.05 -0.08 -18.04
CA ALA A 194 -22.26 0.55 -17.51
C ALA A 194 -23.55 -0.19 -17.89
N ARG A 195 -23.59 -0.86 -19.06
CA ARG A 195 -24.75 -1.60 -19.58
C ARG A 195 -24.92 -2.99 -18.95
N ARG A 196 -24.00 -3.46 -18.09
CA ARG A 196 -24.13 -4.76 -17.43
C ARG A 196 -24.98 -4.63 -16.18
N ASP A 197 -25.90 -5.56 -15.96
CA ASP A 197 -26.81 -5.58 -14.79
C ASP A 197 -26.04 -5.51 -13.46
N LYS A 198 -24.87 -6.12 -13.39
CA LYS A 198 -23.98 -6.06 -12.21
C LYS A 198 -23.66 -4.63 -11.77
N TYR A 199 -23.62 -3.66 -12.69
CA TYR A 199 -23.22 -2.27 -12.41
C TYR A 199 -24.38 -1.28 -12.55
N ALA A 200 -25.63 -1.77 -12.60
CA ALA A 200 -26.80 -0.93 -12.81
C ALA A 200 -26.91 0.22 -11.80
N ASP A 201 -26.61 -0.04 -10.53
CA ASP A 201 -26.66 0.98 -9.46
C ASP A 201 -25.49 1.97 -9.44
N TYR A 202 -24.52 1.79 -10.33
CA TYR A 202 -23.29 2.60 -10.40
C TYR A 202 -23.05 3.22 -11.78
N GLN A 203 -24.08 3.22 -12.62
CA GLN A 203 -24.02 3.78 -13.97
C GLN A 203 -23.63 5.25 -13.96
N ASP A 204 -24.09 6.01 -12.97
CA ASP A 204 -23.76 7.42 -12.78
C ASP A 204 -22.24 7.65 -12.68
N ILE A 205 -21.54 6.87 -11.88
CA ILE A 205 -20.08 6.94 -11.70
C ILE A 205 -19.37 6.57 -13.01
N ILE A 206 -19.81 5.49 -13.66
CA ILE A 206 -19.14 4.98 -14.86
C ILE A 206 -19.32 5.94 -16.04
N TYR A 207 -20.53 6.45 -16.28
CA TYR A 207 -20.78 7.42 -17.35
C TYR A 207 -20.06 8.74 -17.09
N TYR A 208 -20.01 9.20 -15.83
CA TYR A 208 -19.27 10.40 -15.46
C TYR A 208 -17.77 10.26 -15.82
N MET A 209 -17.15 9.14 -15.46
CA MET A 209 -15.74 8.90 -15.78
C MET A 209 -15.49 8.77 -17.28
N ALA A 210 -16.41 8.13 -18.02
CA ALA A 210 -16.32 8.08 -19.47
C ALA A 210 -16.41 9.48 -20.10
N ALA A 211 -17.27 10.35 -19.57
CA ALA A 211 -17.37 11.74 -19.99
C ALA A 211 -16.08 12.54 -19.71
N GLN A 212 -15.46 12.33 -18.55
CA GLN A 212 -14.16 12.97 -18.24
C GLN A 212 -13.09 12.60 -19.27
N MET A 213 -13.04 11.33 -19.69
CA MET A 213 -12.09 10.88 -20.71
C MET A 213 -12.38 11.49 -22.09
N GLU A 214 -13.66 11.67 -22.48
CA GLU A 214 -14.01 12.38 -23.72
C GLU A 214 -13.62 13.86 -23.66
N LEU A 215 -13.74 14.51 -22.49
CA LEU A 215 -13.25 15.89 -22.29
C LEU A 215 -11.72 15.97 -22.43
N GLU A 216 -10.98 15.01 -21.88
CA GLU A 216 -9.52 14.92 -22.08
C GLU A 216 -9.16 14.75 -23.57
N GLY A 217 -10.01 14.08 -24.36
CA GLY A 217 -9.90 13.93 -25.80
C GLY A 217 -10.47 15.11 -26.61
N ASN A 218 -10.85 16.23 -25.97
CA ASN A 218 -11.47 17.41 -26.59
C ASN A 218 -12.77 17.10 -27.37
N LYS A 219 -13.55 16.10 -26.92
CA LYS A 219 -14.83 15.69 -27.50
C LYS A 219 -16.00 16.15 -26.61
N GLU A 220 -16.25 17.44 -26.61
CA GLU A 220 -17.25 18.05 -25.71
C GLU A 220 -18.68 17.55 -25.95
N ALA A 221 -19.05 17.30 -27.23
CA ALA A 221 -20.43 16.87 -27.58
C ALA A 221 -20.69 15.43 -27.07
N GLU A 222 -19.73 14.52 -27.22
CA GLU A 222 -19.80 13.14 -26.73
C GLU A 222 -19.77 13.12 -25.19
N ALA A 223 -18.91 13.94 -24.59
CA ALA A 223 -18.85 14.09 -23.14
C ALA A 223 -20.20 14.59 -22.56
N MET A 224 -20.84 15.56 -23.19
CA MET A 224 -22.15 16.06 -22.76
C MET A 224 -23.23 14.98 -22.79
N GLN A 225 -23.23 14.11 -23.80
CA GLN A 225 -24.17 12.98 -23.87
C GLN A 225 -23.95 12.01 -22.71
N LEU A 226 -22.71 11.70 -22.38
CA LEU A 226 -22.37 10.82 -21.27
C LEU A 226 -22.70 11.44 -19.91
N LEU A 227 -22.51 12.76 -19.74
CA LEU A 227 -22.94 13.48 -18.53
C LEU A 227 -24.46 13.42 -18.36
N LEU A 228 -25.23 13.59 -19.44
CA LEU A 228 -26.68 13.43 -19.40
C LEU A 228 -27.08 12.01 -18.95
N LEU A 229 -26.42 10.97 -19.48
CA LEU A 229 -26.67 9.59 -19.04
C LEU A 229 -26.31 9.40 -17.56
N SER A 230 -25.22 10.00 -17.08
CA SER A 230 -24.84 9.97 -15.67
C SER A 230 -25.92 10.59 -14.78
N THR A 231 -26.49 11.74 -15.17
CA THR A 231 -27.54 12.41 -14.38
C THR A 231 -28.87 11.65 -14.40
N GLN A 232 -29.16 10.92 -15.47
CA GLN A 232 -30.40 10.14 -15.66
C GLN A 232 -30.30 8.74 -15.04
N ALA A 233 -29.12 8.30 -14.66
CA ALA A 233 -28.91 6.98 -14.07
C ALA A 233 -29.78 6.80 -12.79
N PRO A 234 -30.28 5.59 -12.54
CA PRO A 234 -31.23 5.32 -11.45
C PRO A 234 -30.63 5.49 -10.05
N ASN A 235 -29.33 5.71 -9.94
CA ASN A 235 -28.65 5.87 -8.67
C ASN A 235 -29.03 7.21 -7.99
N ASN A 236 -29.30 7.15 -6.69
CA ASN A 236 -29.68 8.28 -5.86
C ASN A 236 -28.50 8.91 -5.10
N ASN A 237 -27.30 8.91 -5.68
CA ASN A 237 -26.17 9.60 -5.08
C ASN A 237 -26.15 11.11 -5.45
N PRO A 238 -26.67 12.03 -4.59
CA PRO A 238 -26.76 13.46 -4.92
C PRO A 238 -25.39 14.09 -5.19
N GLY A 239 -24.36 13.61 -4.49
CA GLY A 239 -23.00 14.11 -4.64
C GLY A 239 -22.39 13.81 -6.01
N GLN A 240 -22.73 12.67 -6.60
CA GLN A 240 -22.27 12.31 -7.95
C GLN A 240 -23.05 13.06 -9.02
N LYS A 241 -24.37 13.17 -8.87
CA LYS A 241 -25.21 13.98 -9.80
C LYS A 241 -24.74 15.42 -9.88
N ASN A 242 -24.41 16.04 -8.74
CA ASN A 242 -23.88 17.41 -8.71
C ASN A 242 -22.54 17.59 -9.43
N LYS A 243 -21.73 16.53 -9.58
CA LYS A 243 -20.49 16.58 -10.37
C LYS A 243 -20.73 16.50 -11.87
N ALA A 244 -21.86 15.93 -12.29
CA ALA A 244 -22.22 15.77 -13.70
C ALA A 244 -22.96 16.99 -14.28
N PHE A 245 -23.47 17.89 -13.43
CA PHE A 245 -23.97 19.20 -13.81
C PHE A 245 -22.85 20.23 -13.89
#